data_709ae8b781ff92f2abdfb378a261fbcd
#
_entry.id   709ae8b781ff92f2abdfb378a261fbcd
#
_cell.length_a   1.000
_cell.length_b   1.000
_cell.length_c   1.000
_cell.angle_alpha   90.00
_cell.angle_beta   90.00
_cell.angle_gamma   90.00
#
_symmetry.space_group_name_H-M   'P 1'
#
loop_
_entity.id
_entity.type
_entity.pdbx_description
1 polymer ?
#
loop_
_entity_poly.entity_id
_entity_poly.type
_entity_poly.pdbx_seq_one_letter_code
_entity_poly.pdbx_strand_id
1 'polypeptide(L)'
;MCIRDRAQWVFDFDAIERAFAAGCHAFVLCNPHNPIGKVLTLEEELRLSDLAAQYDVRIFNDEIHAPFVFEGKHIPFPTISEQAALQSMTATSASKSFNIPGTKCAQVLLTNPADRDMWAVKAEWSEHQTATIGAIATTTAYNEGDLWFQDAFAYVRRNLALFDEQIRERFAGVGYIKPQGTYIAWLDFSPLGIDDPASYFLEKAQVALTDGRSCGETGAGCVRVNIAMPYPLLVECLDRMYGALHADGLL
;
A
#
# COMPACT_ATOMS: atom_id res chain seq x y z
N MET A 1 9.29 2.38 -7.44
CA MET A 1 8.98 2.56 -8.86
C MET A 1 8.45 1.26 -9.43
N CYS A 2 7.15 1.22 -9.69
CA CYS A 2 6.50 0.08 -10.34
C CYS A 2 5.95 0.53 -11.69
N ILE A 3 6.02 -0.34 -12.68
CA ILE A 3 5.42 -0.15 -13.99
C ILE A 3 4.37 -1.23 -14.24
N ARG A 4 3.39 -0.91 -15.08
CA ARG A 4 2.39 -1.88 -15.51
C ARG A 4 2.94 -2.68 -16.69
N ASP A 5 3.14 -3.97 -16.49
CA ASP A 5 3.47 -4.91 -17.56
C ASP A 5 2.30 -5.88 -17.78
N ARG A 6 1.66 -5.77 -18.94
CA ARG A 6 0.47 -6.55 -19.32
C ARG A 6 -0.64 -6.42 -18.27
N ALA A 7 -0.85 -7.45 -17.43
CA ALA A 7 -1.90 -7.51 -16.43
C ALA A 7 -1.35 -7.56 -15.00
N GLN A 8 -0.13 -7.09 -14.78
CA GLN A 8 0.50 -7.10 -13.45
C GLN A 8 1.39 -5.87 -13.21
N TRP A 9 1.63 -5.58 -11.95
CA TRP A 9 2.62 -4.60 -11.53
C TRP A 9 3.98 -5.27 -11.37
N VAL A 10 5.03 -4.67 -11.94
CA VAL A 10 6.42 -5.12 -11.80
C VAL A 10 7.30 -3.97 -11.32
N PHE A 11 8.40 -4.30 -10.63
CA PHE A 11 9.43 -3.31 -10.31
C PHE A 11 10.23 -2.98 -11.57
N ASP A 12 10.41 -1.68 -11.81
CA ASP A 12 11.35 -1.17 -12.82
C ASP A 12 12.76 -1.17 -12.22
N PHE A 13 13.39 -2.33 -12.20
CA PHE A 13 14.73 -2.48 -11.63
C PHE A 13 15.78 -1.68 -12.37
N ASP A 14 15.60 -1.47 -13.67
CA ASP A 14 16.55 -0.66 -14.45
C ASP A 14 16.48 0.83 -14.03
N ALA A 15 15.28 1.33 -13.74
CA ALA A 15 15.12 2.68 -13.23
C ALA A 15 15.61 2.81 -11.78
N ILE A 16 15.42 1.77 -10.95
CA ILE A 16 15.96 1.72 -9.58
C ILE A 16 17.49 1.75 -9.62
N GLU A 17 18.10 0.90 -10.44
CA GLU A 17 19.56 0.84 -10.57
C GLU A 17 20.14 2.16 -11.08
N ARG A 18 19.53 2.79 -12.09
CA ARG A 18 19.93 4.12 -12.54
C ARG A 18 19.89 5.17 -11.43
N ALA A 19 18.86 5.14 -10.57
CA ALA A 19 18.74 6.08 -9.46
C ALA A 19 19.84 5.84 -8.40
N PHE A 20 20.15 4.58 -8.10
CA PHE A 20 21.22 4.22 -7.17
C PHE A 20 22.59 4.63 -7.72
N ALA A 21 22.86 4.34 -8.97
CA ALA A 21 24.10 4.75 -9.65
C ALA A 21 24.25 6.28 -9.73
N ALA A 22 23.15 7.03 -9.75
CA ALA A 22 23.16 8.49 -9.72
C ALA A 22 23.36 9.11 -8.32
N GLY A 23 23.58 8.28 -7.28
CA GLY A 23 23.89 8.73 -5.92
C GLY A 23 22.67 8.78 -4.99
N CYS A 24 21.63 8.02 -5.24
CA CYS A 24 20.55 7.81 -4.27
C CYS A 24 21.08 6.90 -3.15
N HIS A 25 21.08 7.37 -1.90
CA HIS A 25 21.57 6.63 -0.74
C HIS A 25 20.49 6.02 0.15
N ALA A 26 19.22 6.27 -0.14
CA ALA A 26 18.10 5.72 0.59
C ALA A 26 16.96 5.36 -0.34
N PHE A 27 16.31 4.23 -0.09
CA PHE A 27 15.14 3.76 -0.80
C PHE A 27 14.00 3.47 0.17
N VAL A 28 12.81 4.02 -0.10
CA VAL A 28 11.62 3.71 0.67
C VAL A 28 10.86 2.61 -0.05
N LEU A 29 10.85 1.43 0.57
CA LEU A 29 10.11 0.27 0.12
C LEU A 29 8.76 0.22 0.84
N CYS A 30 7.65 0.15 0.13
CA CYS A 30 6.33 -0.12 0.69
C CYS A 30 5.88 -1.50 0.21
N ASN A 31 5.75 -2.47 1.12
CA ASN A 31 5.37 -3.84 0.80
C ASN A 31 4.47 -4.46 1.88
N PRO A 32 3.20 -4.80 1.58
CA PRO A 32 2.44 -4.59 0.33
C PRO A 32 2.31 -3.13 -0.10
N HIS A 33 2.35 -2.90 -1.40
CA HIS A 33 2.52 -1.56 -1.96
C HIS A 33 1.21 -0.76 -2.00
N ASN A 34 1.18 0.37 -1.32
CA ASN A 34 0.12 1.38 -1.45
C ASN A 34 0.59 2.42 -2.50
N PRO A 35 -0.19 2.69 -3.58
CA PRO A 35 -1.63 2.40 -3.71
C PRO A 35 -1.98 1.19 -4.59
N ILE A 36 -1.04 0.52 -5.22
CA ILE A 36 -1.30 -0.44 -6.30
C ILE A 36 -1.58 -1.88 -5.83
N GLY A 37 -1.42 -2.15 -4.54
CA GLY A 37 -1.72 -3.47 -3.96
C GLY A 37 -0.78 -4.60 -4.35
N LYS A 38 0.41 -4.30 -4.93
CA LYS A 38 1.42 -5.32 -5.24
C LYS A 38 2.01 -5.88 -3.96
N VAL A 39 2.20 -7.20 -3.92
CA VAL A 39 3.03 -7.91 -2.93
C VAL A 39 4.29 -8.40 -3.64
N LEU A 40 5.46 -8.08 -3.09
CA LEU A 40 6.72 -8.48 -3.69
C LEU A 40 6.93 -9.98 -3.54
N THR A 41 7.56 -10.57 -4.55
CA THR A 41 8.07 -11.93 -4.48
C THR A 41 9.44 -11.95 -3.79
N LEU A 42 9.83 -13.11 -3.26
CA LEU A 42 11.17 -13.28 -2.69
C LEU A 42 12.29 -12.92 -3.70
N GLU A 43 12.10 -13.26 -4.98
CA GLU A 43 13.06 -12.92 -6.03
C GLU A 43 13.22 -11.41 -6.22
N GLU A 44 12.08 -10.66 -6.21
CA GLU A 44 12.10 -9.20 -6.31
C GLU A 44 12.78 -8.56 -5.09
N GLU A 45 12.50 -9.08 -3.89
CA GLU A 45 13.12 -8.57 -2.65
C GLU A 45 14.64 -8.86 -2.62
N LEU A 46 15.07 -10.07 -2.99
CA LEU A 46 16.48 -10.43 -3.08
C LEU A 46 17.20 -9.55 -4.11
N ARG A 47 16.63 -9.36 -5.31
CA ARG A 47 17.22 -8.49 -6.34
C ARG A 47 17.34 -7.04 -5.86
N LEU A 48 16.32 -6.52 -5.14
CA LEU A 48 16.39 -5.18 -4.55
C LEU A 48 17.50 -5.08 -3.50
N SER A 49 17.62 -6.10 -2.64
CA SER A 49 18.67 -6.17 -1.61
C SER A 49 20.07 -6.18 -2.24
N ASP A 50 20.27 -6.97 -3.30
CA ASP A 50 21.56 -7.06 -3.99
C ASP A 50 21.94 -5.73 -4.65
N LEU A 51 21.00 -5.07 -5.32
CA LEU A 51 21.23 -3.74 -5.90
C LEU A 51 21.52 -2.70 -4.81
N ALA A 52 20.76 -2.69 -3.73
CA ALA A 52 20.99 -1.76 -2.63
C ALA A 52 22.39 -1.95 -2.00
N ALA A 53 22.84 -3.20 -1.88
CA ALA A 53 24.18 -3.51 -1.41
C ALA A 53 25.28 -3.04 -2.38
N GLN A 54 25.09 -3.25 -3.67
CA GLN A 54 26.03 -2.86 -4.70
C GLN A 54 26.30 -1.34 -4.70
N TYR A 55 25.29 -0.53 -4.39
CA TYR A 55 25.37 0.94 -4.42
C TYR A 55 25.37 1.59 -3.03
N ASP A 56 25.56 0.83 -1.96
CA ASP A 56 25.51 1.31 -0.56
C ASP A 56 24.25 2.11 -0.23
N VAL A 57 23.08 1.58 -0.61
CA VAL A 57 21.77 2.19 -0.39
C VAL A 57 21.12 1.60 0.84
N ARG A 58 20.61 2.45 1.73
CA ARG A 58 19.79 2.03 2.87
C ARG A 58 18.33 1.87 2.47
N ILE A 59 17.66 0.84 3.01
CA ILE A 59 16.24 0.59 2.74
C ILE A 59 15.43 0.92 4.00
N PHE A 60 14.50 1.86 3.86
CA PHE A 60 13.42 2.06 4.83
C PHE A 60 12.20 1.30 4.33
N ASN A 61 11.87 0.22 5.02
CA ASN A 61 10.82 -0.70 4.61
C ASN A 61 9.54 -0.45 5.42
N ASP A 62 8.47 -0.01 4.73
CA ASP A 62 7.13 0.17 5.31
C ASP A 62 6.29 -1.08 5.07
N GLU A 63 6.08 -1.86 6.13
CA GLU A 63 5.30 -3.10 6.14
C GLU A 63 3.93 -2.95 6.83
N ILE A 64 3.42 -1.73 6.97
CA ILE A 64 2.17 -1.47 7.70
C ILE A 64 0.97 -2.23 7.12
N HIS A 65 1.00 -2.58 5.83
CA HIS A 65 -0.03 -3.35 5.16
C HIS A 65 0.21 -4.86 5.16
N ALA A 66 1.29 -5.35 5.74
CA ALA A 66 1.67 -6.77 5.77
C ALA A 66 0.54 -7.74 6.17
N PRO A 67 -0.33 -7.43 7.15
CA PRO A 67 -1.42 -8.33 7.51
C PRO A 67 -2.49 -8.52 6.43
N PHE A 68 -2.64 -7.56 5.48
CA PHE A 68 -3.63 -7.64 4.40
C PHE A 68 -3.00 -8.16 3.11
N VAL A 69 -2.69 -9.44 3.06
CA VAL A 69 -2.26 -10.16 1.85
C VAL A 69 -3.33 -11.17 1.47
N PHE A 70 -3.89 -11.02 0.26
CA PHE A 70 -4.96 -11.87 -0.27
C PHE A 70 -4.45 -12.91 -1.26
N GLU A 71 -3.36 -12.59 -1.96
CA GLU A 71 -2.69 -13.46 -2.94
C GLU A 71 -1.18 -13.42 -2.72
N GLY A 72 -0.53 -14.59 -2.71
CA GLY A 72 0.90 -14.71 -2.39
C GLY A 72 1.17 -14.76 -0.89
N LYS A 73 2.35 -14.30 -0.49
CA LYS A 73 2.80 -14.26 0.90
C LYS A 73 3.70 -13.06 1.11
N HIS A 74 3.40 -12.26 2.12
CA HIS A 74 4.34 -11.25 2.58
C HIS A 74 5.54 -11.92 3.27
N ILE A 75 6.73 -11.49 2.92
CA ILE A 75 7.98 -11.91 3.55
C ILE A 75 8.57 -10.63 4.17
N PRO A 76 8.80 -10.58 5.49
CA PRO A 76 9.42 -9.38 6.07
C PRO A 76 10.83 -9.18 5.51
N PHE A 77 11.09 -8.03 4.91
CA PHE A 77 12.32 -7.74 4.17
C PHE A 77 13.61 -8.08 4.94
N PRO A 78 13.76 -7.77 6.24
CA PRO A 78 14.98 -8.09 6.96
C PRO A 78 15.21 -9.59 7.20
N THR A 79 14.23 -10.45 6.84
CA THR A 79 14.34 -11.92 7.04
C THR A 79 14.81 -12.66 5.81
N ILE A 80 14.92 -12.01 4.65
CA ILE A 80 15.27 -12.66 3.39
C ILE A 80 16.76 -13.02 3.31
N SER A 81 17.63 -12.23 3.98
CA SER A 81 19.07 -12.49 4.07
C SER A 81 19.70 -11.69 5.21
N GLU A 82 20.91 -12.07 5.63
CA GLU A 82 21.72 -11.28 6.58
C GLU A 82 22.02 -9.89 6.05
N GLN A 83 22.31 -9.78 4.76
CA GLN A 83 22.51 -8.50 4.07
C GLN A 83 21.27 -7.59 4.18
N ALA A 84 20.09 -8.10 3.87
CA ALA A 84 18.85 -7.34 3.97
C ALA A 84 18.60 -6.87 5.42
N ALA A 85 18.90 -7.71 6.42
CA ALA A 85 18.81 -7.34 7.83
C ALA A 85 19.74 -6.19 8.21
N LEU A 86 20.97 -6.17 7.66
CA LEU A 86 21.97 -5.14 7.97
C LEU A 86 21.71 -3.81 7.25
N GLN A 87 21.09 -3.83 6.09
CA GLN A 87 20.87 -2.63 5.27
C GLN A 87 19.49 -1.99 5.42
N SER A 88 18.57 -2.63 6.16
CA SER A 88 17.20 -2.14 6.27
C SER A 88 16.79 -1.72 7.68
N MET A 89 15.77 -0.90 7.70
CA MET A 89 15.03 -0.46 8.88
C MET A 89 13.55 -0.63 8.56
N THR A 90 12.81 -1.39 9.38
CA THR A 90 11.41 -1.73 9.09
C THR A 90 10.46 -0.97 9.98
N ALA A 91 9.46 -0.32 9.39
CA ALA A 91 8.35 0.30 10.09
C ALA A 91 7.07 -0.52 9.95
N THR A 92 6.33 -0.65 11.03
CA THR A 92 5.01 -1.29 11.07
C THR A 92 4.11 -0.65 12.10
N SER A 93 2.82 -1.01 12.10
CA SER A 93 1.86 -0.52 13.09
C SER A 93 0.59 -1.35 13.09
N ALA A 94 -0.06 -1.47 14.24
CA ALA A 94 -1.42 -2.00 14.37
C ALA A 94 -2.49 -1.10 13.74
N SER A 95 -2.14 0.14 13.38
CA SER A 95 -3.10 1.16 12.97
C SER A 95 -3.93 0.79 11.73
N LYS A 96 -3.37 0.05 10.79
CA LYS A 96 -4.08 -0.39 9.58
C LYS A 96 -4.85 -1.69 9.80
N SER A 97 -4.20 -2.68 10.39
CA SER A 97 -4.80 -3.99 10.64
C SER A 97 -5.97 -3.95 11.63
N PHE A 98 -5.92 -3.07 12.61
CA PHE A 98 -6.93 -2.95 13.67
C PHE A 98 -7.76 -1.67 13.60
N ASN A 99 -7.63 -0.89 12.52
CA ASN A 99 -8.39 0.34 12.30
C ASN A 99 -8.27 1.37 13.45
N ILE A 100 -7.06 1.54 13.97
CA ILE A 100 -6.75 2.47 15.07
C ILE A 100 -5.72 3.56 14.69
N PRO A 101 -5.78 4.19 13.48
CA PRO A 101 -4.78 5.17 13.06
C PRO A 101 -4.77 6.44 13.93
N GLY A 102 -5.90 6.74 14.59
CA GLY A 102 -6.03 7.89 15.47
C GLY A 102 -5.19 7.80 16.75
N THR A 103 -4.76 6.59 17.15
CA THR A 103 -3.97 6.36 18.36
C THR A 103 -2.48 6.71 18.19
N LYS A 104 -2.00 6.95 16.96
CA LYS A 104 -0.65 7.46 16.65
C LYS A 104 0.47 6.65 17.30
N CYS A 105 0.50 5.35 17.05
CA CYS A 105 1.56 4.45 17.52
C CYS A 105 2.06 3.60 16.34
N ALA A 106 3.39 3.59 16.17
CA ALA A 106 4.08 2.76 15.20
C ALA A 106 5.32 2.14 15.85
N GLN A 107 5.83 1.07 15.26
CA GLN A 107 7.03 0.39 15.69
C GLN A 107 8.08 0.49 14.58
N VAL A 108 9.33 0.70 14.99
CA VAL A 108 10.50 0.59 14.10
C VAL A 108 11.34 -0.59 14.57
N LEU A 109 11.58 -1.53 13.66
CA LEU A 109 12.42 -2.70 13.93
C LEU A 109 13.81 -2.43 13.37
N LEU A 110 14.80 -2.47 14.26
CA LEU A 110 16.20 -2.21 13.96
C LEU A 110 16.99 -3.52 14.07
N THR A 111 17.27 -4.12 12.92
CA THR A 111 18.03 -5.38 12.84
C THR A 111 19.54 -5.15 12.82
N ASN A 112 19.99 -4.00 12.31
CA ASN A 112 21.41 -3.61 12.31
C ASN A 112 21.83 -3.07 13.69
N PRO A 113 22.89 -3.59 14.31
CA PRO A 113 23.41 -3.07 15.58
C PRO A 113 23.77 -1.57 15.55
N ALA A 114 24.38 -1.09 14.47
CA ALA A 114 24.75 0.32 14.33
C ALA A 114 23.52 1.24 14.31
N ASP A 115 22.40 0.79 13.72
CA ASP A 115 21.15 1.55 13.75
C ASP A 115 20.59 1.63 15.18
N ARG A 116 20.68 0.53 15.95
CA ARG A 116 20.25 0.55 17.38
C ARG A 116 21.07 1.50 18.21
N ASP A 117 22.40 1.51 18.03
CA ASP A 117 23.28 2.42 18.74
C ASP A 117 22.98 3.89 18.40
N MET A 118 22.77 4.19 17.11
CA MET A 118 22.37 5.52 16.67
C MET A 118 20.98 5.91 17.19
N TRP A 119 20.03 5.00 17.16
CA TRP A 119 18.66 5.22 17.64
C TRP A 119 18.65 5.54 19.13
N ALA A 120 19.41 4.80 19.94
CA ALA A 120 19.52 5.04 21.37
C ALA A 120 19.99 6.46 21.76
N VAL A 121 20.73 7.11 20.84
CA VAL A 121 21.24 8.47 21.06
C VAL A 121 20.34 9.56 20.47
N LYS A 122 19.69 9.28 19.32
CA LYS A 122 19.01 10.32 18.52
C LYS A 122 17.51 10.26 18.55
N ALA A 123 16.92 9.14 18.93
CA ALA A 123 15.48 8.91 18.79
C ALA A 123 14.64 9.29 20.02
N GLU A 124 15.27 9.73 21.11
CA GLU A 124 14.59 10.12 22.36
C GLU A 124 13.35 11.00 22.09
N TRP A 125 13.51 12.03 21.25
CA TRP A 125 12.41 12.90 20.89
C TRP A 125 11.27 12.19 20.12
N SER A 126 11.61 11.27 19.22
CA SER A 126 10.63 10.51 18.42
C SER A 126 9.85 9.52 19.27
N GLU A 127 10.50 8.90 20.26
CA GLU A 127 9.87 7.94 21.16
C GLU A 127 8.90 8.63 22.12
N HIS A 128 9.27 9.80 22.65
CA HIS A 128 8.42 10.58 23.56
C HIS A 128 7.13 11.12 22.92
N GLN A 129 7.02 11.13 21.60
CA GLN A 129 5.81 11.58 20.92
C GLN A 129 4.75 10.48 20.76
N THR A 130 5.07 9.25 21.11
CA THR A 130 4.09 8.15 21.07
C THR A 130 3.04 8.35 22.16
N ALA A 131 1.78 8.42 21.75
CA ALA A 131 0.67 8.56 22.68
C ALA A 131 0.55 7.33 23.57
N THR A 132 0.44 7.49 24.89
CA THR A 132 0.28 6.39 25.85
C THR A 132 -0.91 5.50 25.48
N ILE A 133 -2.05 6.11 25.12
CA ILE A 133 -3.23 5.35 24.67
C ILE A 133 -2.93 4.53 23.39
N GLY A 134 -2.05 5.03 22.52
CA GLY A 134 -1.60 4.33 21.33
C GLY A 134 -0.78 3.09 21.66
N ALA A 135 0.14 3.18 22.61
CA ALA A 135 0.92 2.04 23.07
C ALA A 135 0.02 0.96 23.69
N ILE A 136 -0.92 1.36 24.58
CA ILE A 136 -1.90 0.44 25.19
C ILE A 136 -2.76 -0.23 24.10
N ALA A 137 -3.36 0.56 23.19
CA ALA A 137 -4.22 0.05 22.13
C ALA A 137 -3.46 -0.93 21.20
N THR A 138 -2.22 -0.61 20.83
CA THR A 138 -1.38 -1.48 20.01
C THR A 138 -1.05 -2.79 20.72
N THR A 139 -0.69 -2.74 22.00
CA THR A 139 -0.38 -3.92 22.81
C THR A 139 -1.61 -4.83 22.93
N THR A 140 -2.77 -4.25 23.23
CA THR A 140 -4.04 -5.01 23.29
C THR A 140 -4.39 -5.60 21.93
N ALA A 141 -4.26 -4.84 20.84
CA ALA A 141 -4.55 -5.30 19.49
C ALA A 141 -3.70 -6.52 19.12
N TYR A 142 -2.41 -6.49 19.41
CA TYR A 142 -1.52 -7.62 19.10
C TYR A 142 -1.70 -8.83 20.01
N ASN A 143 -2.08 -8.65 21.27
CA ASN A 143 -2.22 -9.76 22.20
C ASN A 143 -3.62 -10.40 22.17
N GLU A 144 -4.65 -9.64 21.86
CA GLU A 144 -6.04 -10.05 22.04
C GLU A 144 -6.92 -9.85 20.79
N GLY A 145 -6.38 -9.21 19.74
CA GLY A 145 -7.16 -8.78 18.57
C GLY A 145 -7.32 -9.81 17.46
N ASP A 146 -6.77 -11.02 17.57
CA ASP A 146 -6.71 -12.00 16.47
C ASP A 146 -8.07 -12.34 15.88
N LEU A 147 -9.07 -12.62 16.71
CA LEU A 147 -10.42 -12.98 16.24
C LEU A 147 -11.08 -11.81 15.50
N TRP A 148 -10.93 -10.60 16.04
CA TRP A 148 -11.43 -9.39 15.36
C TRP A 148 -10.75 -9.19 14.01
N PHE A 149 -9.43 -9.37 13.95
CA PHE A 149 -8.68 -9.22 12.71
C PHE A 149 -9.08 -10.26 11.65
N GLN A 150 -9.29 -11.51 12.05
CA GLN A 150 -9.76 -12.57 11.15
C GLN A 150 -11.12 -12.22 10.52
N ASP A 151 -12.06 -11.72 11.32
CA ASP A 151 -13.37 -11.28 10.84
C ASP A 151 -13.25 -10.07 9.90
N ALA A 152 -12.46 -9.08 10.28
CA ALA A 152 -12.17 -7.89 9.45
C ALA A 152 -11.50 -8.28 8.13
N PHE A 153 -10.51 -9.17 8.16
CA PHE A 153 -9.83 -9.68 6.97
C PHE A 153 -10.81 -10.41 6.03
N ALA A 154 -11.64 -11.31 6.58
CA ALA A 154 -12.65 -12.03 5.80
C ALA A 154 -13.65 -11.05 5.16
N TYR A 155 -14.05 -10.02 5.91
CA TYR A 155 -14.96 -8.98 5.42
C TYR A 155 -14.34 -8.19 4.26
N VAL A 156 -13.09 -7.72 4.40
CA VAL A 156 -12.38 -6.97 3.34
C VAL A 156 -12.13 -7.86 2.13
N ARG A 157 -11.81 -9.13 2.32
CA ARG A 157 -11.65 -10.10 1.21
C ARG A 157 -12.93 -10.29 0.43
N ARG A 158 -14.09 -10.30 1.10
CA ARG A 158 -15.40 -10.33 0.43
C ARG A 158 -15.65 -9.06 -0.37
N ASN A 159 -15.33 -7.90 0.20
CA ASN A 159 -15.44 -6.63 -0.50
C ASN A 159 -14.54 -6.58 -1.74
N LEU A 160 -13.31 -7.11 -1.63
CA LEU A 160 -12.39 -7.21 -2.78
C LEU A 160 -12.95 -8.11 -3.89
N ALA A 161 -13.58 -9.23 -3.54
CA ALA A 161 -14.19 -10.12 -4.52
C ALA A 161 -15.33 -9.42 -5.28
N LEU A 162 -16.23 -8.75 -4.57
CA LEU A 162 -17.28 -7.93 -5.17
C LEU A 162 -16.70 -6.82 -6.07
N PHE A 163 -15.71 -6.09 -5.56
CA PHE A 163 -15.09 -4.99 -6.30
C PHE A 163 -14.47 -5.49 -7.61
N ASP A 164 -13.69 -6.57 -7.55
CA ASP A 164 -13.04 -7.19 -8.72
C ASP A 164 -14.08 -7.62 -9.77
N GLU A 165 -15.16 -8.30 -9.35
CA GLU A 165 -16.27 -8.69 -10.22
C GLU A 165 -16.91 -7.48 -10.89
N GLN A 166 -17.33 -6.49 -10.11
CA GLN A 166 -18.04 -5.31 -10.61
C GLN A 166 -17.18 -4.46 -11.56
N ILE A 167 -15.88 -4.28 -11.25
CA ILE A 167 -14.99 -3.54 -12.15
C ILE A 167 -14.83 -4.28 -13.49
N ARG A 168 -14.61 -5.60 -13.46
CA ARG A 168 -14.43 -6.39 -14.70
C ARG A 168 -15.68 -6.46 -15.57
N GLU A 169 -16.85 -6.53 -14.95
CA GLU A 169 -18.11 -6.70 -15.67
C GLU A 169 -18.70 -5.39 -16.18
N ARG A 170 -18.54 -4.31 -15.41
CA ARG A 170 -19.29 -3.07 -15.66
C ARG A 170 -18.43 -1.90 -16.12
N PHE A 171 -17.12 -1.87 -15.80
CA PHE A 171 -16.26 -0.71 -16.08
C PHE A 171 -15.34 -1.00 -17.26
N ALA A 172 -15.93 -1.26 -18.43
CA ALA A 172 -15.18 -1.54 -19.66
C ALA A 172 -14.21 -0.38 -19.98
N GLY A 173 -12.97 -0.71 -20.33
CA GLY A 173 -11.95 0.29 -20.67
C GLY A 173 -11.19 0.89 -19.48
N VAL A 174 -11.68 0.73 -18.23
CA VAL A 174 -10.97 1.21 -17.07
C VAL A 174 -9.74 0.33 -16.79
N GLY A 175 -8.59 0.98 -16.60
CA GLY A 175 -7.36 0.28 -16.24
C GLY A 175 -7.41 -0.21 -14.79
N TYR A 176 -7.39 -1.55 -14.61
CA TYR A 176 -7.46 -2.18 -13.29
C TYR A 176 -6.58 -3.42 -13.23
N ILE A 177 -5.87 -3.57 -12.13
CA ILE A 177 -5.18 -4.79 -11.73
C ILE A 177 -5.66 -5.12 -10.32
N LYS A 178 -6.16 -6.35 -10.12
CA LYS A 178 -6.61 -6.79 -8.80
C LYS A 178 -5.47 -6.72 -7.79
N PRO A 179 -5.65 -6.03 -6.65
CA PRO A 179 -4.61 -5.96 -5.64
C PRO A 179 -4.35 -7.33 -5.00
N GLN A 180 -3.08 -7.68 -4.85
CA GLN A 180 -2.64 -8.88 -4.14
C GLN A 180 -2.64 -8.69 -2.62
N GLY A 181 -2.47 -7.43 -2.18
CA GLY A 181 -2.48 -7.02 -0.77
C GLY A 181 -3.05 -5.63 -0.60
N THR A 182 -3.11 -5.17 0.63
CA THR A 182 -3.78 -3.95 1.08
C THR A 182 -5.31 -4.02 0.93
N TYR A 183 -6.02 -3.04 1.46
CA TYR A 183 -7.46 -2.86 1.22
C TYR A 183 -7.73 -1.66 0.29
N ILE A 184 -6.78 -1.42 -0.62
CA ILE A 184 -6.77 -0.30 -1.55
C ILE A 184 -6.79 -0.86 -2.97
N ALA A 185 -7.66 -0.31 -3.81
CA ALA A 185 -7.69 -0.56 -5.23
C ALA A 185 -7.28 0.68 -6.02
N TRP A 186 -6.63 0.47 -7.15
CA TRP A 186 -6.17 1.52 -8.06
C TRP A 186 -6.88 1.40 -9.40
N LEU A 187 -7.55 2.47 -9.81
CA LEU A 187 -8.29 2.54 -11.07
C LEU A 187 -7.72 3.65 -11.94
N ASP A 188 -7.47 3.35 -13.20
CA ASP A 188 -7.00 4.26 -14.23
C ASP A 188 -8.12 4.56 -15.24
N PHE A 189 -8.60 5.79 -15.28
CA PHE A 189 -9.66 6.28 -16.15
C PHE A 189 -9.14 7.05 -17.36
N SER A 190 -7.82 7.18 -17.51
CA SER A 190 -7.23 7.85 -18.67
C SER A 190 -7.62 7.21 -20.03
N PRO A 191 -7.84 5.86 -20.13
CA PRO A 191 -8.32 5.30 -21.37
C PRO A 191 -9.75 5.73 -21.77
N LEU A 192 -10.53 6.25 -20.81
CA LEU A 192 -11.86 6.82 -21.07
C LEU A 192 -11.81 8.36 -21.30
N GLY A 193 -10.61 8.95 -21.34
CA GLY A 193 -10.41 10.38 -21.53
C GLY A 193 -10.72 11.23 -20.29
N ILE A 194 -10.72 10.63 -19.10
CA ILE A 194 -10.96 11.35 -17.84
C ILE A 194 -9.62 11.66 -17.16
N ASP A 195 -9.16 12.90 -17.26
CA ASP A 195 -7.89 13.35 -16.71
C ASP A 195 -7.93 13.60 -15.18
N ASP A 196 -9.11 13.94 -14.65
CA ASP A 196 -9.35 14.17 -13.22
C ASP A 196 -10.56 13.37 -12.72
N PRO A 197 -10.40 12.06 -12.56
CA PRO A 197 -11.49 11.18 -12.15
C PRO A 197 -11.94 11.44 -10.70
N ALA A 198 -11.09 12.00 -9.83
CA ALA A 198 -11.48 12.33 -8.46
C ALA A 198 -12.53 13.44 -8.44
N SER A 199 -12.30 14.54 -9.16
CA SER A 199 -13.26 15.62 -9.32
C SER A 199 -14.51 15.17 -10.08
N TYR A 200 -14.32 14.40 -11.16
CA TYR A 200 -15.43 13.88 -11.95
C TYR A 200 -16.44 13.07 -11.09
N PHE A 201 -15.96 12.11 -10.31
CA PHE A 201 -16.85 11.29 -9.46
C PHE A 201 -17.41 12.05 -8.27
N LEU A 202 -16.68 13.03 -7.73
CA LEU A 202 -17.21 13.90 -6.67
C LEU A 202 -18.42 14.70 -7.19
N GLU A 203 -18.32 15.28 -8.36
CA GLU A 203 -19.37 16.12 -8.94
C GLU A 203 -20.54 15.32 -9.51
N LYS A 204 -20.25 14.28 -10.29
CA LYS A 204 -21.27 13.52 -11.04
C LYS A 204 -21.90 12.38 -10.24
N ALA A 205 -21.13 11.76 -9.35
CA ALA A 205 -21.57 10.60 -8.58
C ALA A 205 -21.73 10.86 -7.09
N GLN A 206 -21.25 12.01 -6.59
CA GLN A 206 -21.14 12.30 -5.14
C GLN A 206 -20.32 11.23 -4.41
N VAL A 207 -19.26 10.73 -5.06
CA VAL A 207 -18.31 9.76 -4.51
C VAL A 207 -16.96 10.43 -4.39
N ALA A 208 -16.48 10.60 -3.15
CA ALA A 208 -15.17 11.16 -2.86
C ALA A 208 -14.10 10.06 -2.92
N LEU A 209 -13.17 10.17 -3.87
CA LEU A 209 -12.05 9.27 -4.05
C LEU A 209 -10.72 10.00 -3.81
N THR A 210 -9.67 9.27 -3.50
CA THR A 210 -8.34 9.89 -3.42
C THR A 210 -7.80 10.08 -4.83
N ASP A 211 -7.46 11.33 -5.17
CA ASP A 211 -6.80 11.69 -6.43
C ASP A 211 -5.46 10.97 -6.55
N GLY A 212 -5.25 10.30 -7.69
CA GLY A 212 -4.03 9.56 -7.95
C GLY A 212 -2.77 10.44 -8.00
N ARG A 213 -2.90 11.71 -8.37
CA ARG A 213 -1.80 12.70 -8.35
C ARG A 213 -1.21 12.90 -6.95
N SER A 214 -1.99 12.64 -5.89
CA SER A 214 -1.48 12.66 -4.51
C SER A 214 -0.49 11.52 -4.21
N CYS A 215 -0.44 10.50 -5.07
CA CYS A 215 0.48 9.38 -4.97
C CYS A 215 1.71 9.51 -5.91
N GLY A 216 1.81 10.60 -6.66
CA GLY A 216 2.89 10.89 -7.61
C GLY A 216 2.38 11.36 -8.96
N GLU A 217 3.24 11.98 -9.75
CA GLU A 217 2.89 12.57 -11.06
C GLU A 217 2.27 11.55 -12.04
N THR A 218 2.73 10.29 -11.97
CA THR A 218 2.21 9.19 -12.81
C THR A 218 0.79 8.75 -12.42
N GLY A 219 0.22 9.31 -11.35
CA GLY A 219 -1.14 9.05 -10.91
C GLY A 219 -2.20 9.94 -11.56
N ALA A 220 -1.84 10.80 -12.52
CA ALA A 220 -2.83 11.55 -13.31
C ALA A 220 -3.78 10.58 -14.04
N GLY A 221 -5.06 10.91 -14.09
CA GLY A 221 -6.10 10.03 -14.66
C GLY A 221 -6.49 8.84 -13.77
N CYS A 222 -5.89 8.71 -12.59
CA CYS A 222 -6.15 7.60 -11.69
C CYS A 222 -6.84 8.03 -10.39
N VAL A 223 -7.49 7.07 -9.74
CA VAL A 223 -7.99 7.21 -8.36
C VAL A 223 -7.59 6.02 -7.50
N ARG A 224 -7.43 6.31 -6.21
CA ARG A 224 -7.26 5.31 -5.16
C ARG A 224 -8.57 5.10 -4.42
N VAL A 225 -9.05 3.86 -4.40
CA VAL A 225 -10.30 3.46 -3.75
C VAL A 225 -9.99 2.67 -2.50
N ASN A 226 -10.54 3.08 -1.35
CA ASN A 226 -10.51 2.27 -0.13
C ASN A 226 -11.72 1.32 -0.14
N ILE A 227 -11.44 0.00 -0.18
CA ILE A 227 -12.49 -1.04 -0.17
C ILE A 227 -12.84 -1.56 1.23
N ALA A 228 -12.12 -1.13 2.29
CA ALA A 228 -12.41 -1.46 3.67
C ALA A 228 -13.52 -0.56 4.23
N MET A 229 -14.70 -0.68 3.66
CA MET A 229 -15.89 0.06 4.06
C MET A 229 -17.09 -0.91 4.20
N PRO A 230 -18.23 -0.49 4.80
CA PRO A 230 -19.43 -1.32 4.85
C PRO A 230 -19.84 -1.78 3.45
N TYR A 231 -20.11 -3.09 3.32
CA TYR A 231 -20.46 -3.72 2.03
C TYR A 231 -21.57 -2.97 1.26
N PRO A 232 -22.71 -2.57 1.90
CA PRO A 232 -23.76 -1.83 1.17
C PRO A 232 -23.28 -0.49 0.62
N LEU A 233 -22.37 0.20 1.32
CA LEU A 233 -21.80 1.47 0.84
C LEU A 233 -20.85 1.25 -0.32
N LEU A 234 -20.09 0.15 -0.33
CA LEU A 234 -19.23 -0.19 -1.48
C LEU A 234 -20.08 -0.45 -2.73
N VAL A 235 -21.19 -1.19 -2.60
CA VAL A 235 -22.15 -1.42 -3.70
C VAL A 235 -22.70 -0.09 -4.20
N GLU A 236 -23.17 0.77 -3.31
CA GLU A 236 -23.74 2.07 -3.66
C GLU A 236 -22.70 2.98 -4.35
N CYS A 237 -21.46 3.01 -3.86
CA CYS A 237 -20.39 3.77 -4.51
C CYS A 237 -20.14 3.31 -5.94
N LEU A 238 -20.04 1.99 -6.16
CA LEU A 238 -19.84 1.41 -7.49
C LEU A 238 -21.03 1.69 -8.42
N ASP A 239 -22.26 1.59 -7.92
CA ASP A 239 -23.47 1.88 -8.69
C ASP A 239 -23.52 3.36 -9.12
N ARG A 240 -23.19 4.28 -8.22
CA ARG A 240 -23.13 5.71 -8.53
C ARG A 240 -22.04 6.04 -9.55
N MET A 241 -20.84 5.46 -9.38
CA MET A 241 -19.74 5.64 -10.33
C MET A 241 -20.11 5.12 -11.72
N TYR A 242 -20.69 3.91 -11.80
CA TYR A 242 -21.16 3.32 -13.05
C TYR A 242 -22.24 4.20 -13.70
N GLY A 243 -23.25 4.63 -12.92
CA GLY A 243 -24.34 5.47 -13.41
C GLY A 243 -23.85 6.79 -14.01
N ALA A 244 -22.85 7.41 -13.41
CA ALA A 244 -22.24 8.64 -13.93
C ALA A 244 -21.54 8.41 -15.28
N LEU A 245 -20.71 7.36 -15.39
CA LEU A 245 -20.01 7.02 -16.63
C LEU A 245 -20.98 6.65 -17.74
N HIS A 246 -22.02 5.88 -17.43
CA HIS A 246 -23.05 5.49 -18.39
C HIS A 246 -23.88 6.67 -18.87
N ALA A 247 -24.24 7.60 -17.99
CA ALA A 247 -24.98 8.81 -18.34
C ALA A 247 -24.21 9.73 -19.30
N ASP A 248 -22.88 9.77 -19.17
CA ASP A 248 -22.01 10.55 -20.05
C ASP A 248 -21.55 9.75 -21.30
N GLY A 249 -22.04 8.51 -21.49
CA GLY A 249 -21.75 7.67 -22.67
C GLY A 249 -20.30 7.18 -22.75
N LEU A 250 -19.66 6.99 -21.57
CA LEU A 250 -18.27 6.56 -21.46
C LEU A 250 -18.13 5.03 -21.26
N LEU A 251 -19.25 4.33 -21.04
CA LEU A 251 -19.36 2.86 -20.92
C LEU A 251 -20.44 2.32 -21.85
#